data_8db37c10142dd10f767bd7a474e97794
#
_entry.id   8db37c10142dd10f767bd7a474e97794
#
_cell.length_a   1.000
_cell.length_b   1.000
_cell.length_c   1.000
_cell.angle_alpha   90.00
_cell.angle_beta   90.00
_cell.angle_gamma   90.00
#
_symmetry.space_group_name_H-M   'P 1'
#
loop_
_entity.id
_entity.type
_entity.pdbx_description
1 polymer ?
#
loop_
_entity_poly.entity_id
_entity_poly.type
_entity_poly.pdbx_seq_one_letter_code
_entity_poly.pdbx_strand_id
1 'polypeptide(L)'
;MKKIFPILFLIPLAVLMTACLGDNYEQPNAAVYGQVVDAETGELILQDIGGEGSYIEMIELAYEKADTRRLNFKTDGTYRDNNFFNGDYKVQFNLTNFVPSSVKLTSPKGEVKPFGDNAFTIALNGETQMNIEALPWCRIEVKDITFDEDRQRVVAKFTVECTTRDPLKEVGLFCDQSPHVSYSINYFGDNSTKKVEVNRVLTTPAEFTLKMPLTMFQDQDSDKDYYLRVGAHTSAVDARWNYSSAVKLHIVKKEVVQKELGIRWDLFDSKYMDMWEAGKHKTVAQFYFDDKDYKSGDGSFVSVSYPEAESGGYTQFIQPGEKSGGIKPVFDISAIPAEGCHMLLTLNVSDASHFPRDANGQIEIGSNGIFDDEECAWTFGMFQLRNGWQTLDLSVPESAQIGDLRRKHINWFRFYHLNESNGPTTIKFDEIRFYYKTMIESCDDPAGWVSPQGVTLDESDVQEGEGAVVTTNHADGVRLQKTWGSIYAPASMADGHFQFWLYVSNAAYINGSDNQVEIGSGGKADTNELNWRLPTLVDGWNKVDFKLSEATSRGGDCDLKHINWFRVFNNSPTTAGTVTVKVDRLRFYKEGYDKSLADFED
;
A
#
# COMPACT_ATOMS: atom_id res chain seq x y z
N MET A 1 31.75 70.16 -40.68
CA MET A 1 31.22 69.70 -39.40
C MET A 1 31.74 68.30 -39.12
N LYS A 2 32.80 68.27 -38.28
CA LYS A 2 33.53 67.04 -38.02
C LYS A 2 32.84 66.23 -36.92
N LYS A 3 32.63 64.92 -37.16
CA LYS A 3 32.05 63.93 -36.24
C LYS A 3 32.96 63.73 -35.03
N ILE A 4 32.55 64.16 -33.85
CA ILE A 4 33.12 63.83 -32.57
C ILE A 4 32.05 63.13 -31.76
N PHE A 5 31.88 61.82 -31.97
CA PHE A 5 30.98 61.01 -31.16
C PHE A 5 31.29 59.50 -31.31
N PRO A 6 32.41 58.99 -30.81
CA PRO A 6 32.31 57.70 -30.14
C PRO A 6 33.28 57.47 -28.99
N ILE A 7 33.99 58.45 -28.44
CA ILE A 7 35.01 58.20 -27.37
C ILE A 7 34.44 58.24 -25.97
N LEU A 8 33.25 58.84 -25.77
CA LEU A 8 32.69 59.02 -24.42
C LEU A 8 31.90 57.81 -23.92
N PHE A 9 31.59 56.78 -24.78
CA PHE A 9 30.86 55.57 -24.35
C PHE A 9 31.75 54.38 -24.03
N LEU A 10 33.03 54.40 -24.34
CA LEU A 10 33.96 53.33 -24.09
C LEU A 10 34.59 53.37 -22.66
N ILE A 11 34.66 54.54 -22.06
CA ILE A 11 35.25 54.72 -20.72
C ILE A 11 34.38 54.11 -19.61
N PRO A 12 33.06 54.25 -19.55
CA PRO A 12 32.25 53.62 -18.47
C PRO A 12 32.16 52.10 -18.64
N LEU A 13 32.33 51.53 -19.86
CA LEU A 13 32.32 50.06 -20.08
C LEU A 13 33.63 49.43 -19.64
N ALA A 14 34.77 50.11 -19.79
CA ALA A 14 36.04 49.61 -19.30
C ALA A 14 36.17 49.66 -17.78
N VAL A 15 35.50 50.63 -17.08
CA VAL A 15 35.46 50.71 -15.60
C VAL A 15 34.52 49.63 -15.03
N LEU A 16 33.44 49.27 -15.76
CA LEU A 16 32.57 48.17 -15.32
C LEU A 16 33.23 46.79 -15.48
N MET A 17 34.15 46.62 -16.42
CA MET A 17 34.90 45.34 -16.59
C MET A 17 36.01 45.17 -15.55
N THR A 18 36.51 46.24 -14.95
CA THR A 18 37.52 46.14 -13.90
C THR A 18 36.95 45.96 -12.49
N ALA A 19 35.65 46.19 -12.29
CA ALA A 19 34.97 45.94 -11.01
C ALA A 19 34.69 44.46 -10.71
N CYS A 20 34.84 43.55 -11.71
CA CYS A 20 34.68 42.09 -11.54
C CYS A 20 36.01 41.34 -11.44
N LEU A 21 37.16 42.04 -11.35
CA LEU A 21 38.49 41.41 -11.34
C LEU A 21 39.17 41.43 -9.97
N GLY A 22 38.40 41.60 -8.90
CA GLY A 22 38.97 41.72 -7.57
C GLY A 22 38.33 40.83 -6.51
N ASP A 23 38.05 39.56 -6.85
CA ASP A 23 37.83 38.56 -5.83
C ASP A 23 39.20 38.07 -5.34
N ASN A 24 39.70 38.73 -4.28
CA ASN A 24 40.98 38.40 -3.66
C ASN A 24 40.90 37.25 -2.66
N TYR A 25 39.83 36.44 -2.71
CA TYR A 25 39.74 35.25 -1.86
C TYR A 25 40.66 34.17 -2.40
N GLU A 26 41.50 33.64 -1.50
CA GLU A 26 42.31 32.47 -1.83
C GLU A 26 41.37 31.30 -2.22
N GLN A 27 41.72 30.61 -3.30
CA GLN A 27 40.97 29.41 -3.68
C GLN A 27 41.22 28.31 -2.64
N PRO A 28 40.24 27.45 -2.38
CA PRO A 28 40.42 26.26 -1.56
C PRO A 28 41.65 25.47 -2.01
N ASN A 29 42.53 25.15 -1.08
CA ASN A 29 43.85 24.56 -1.33
C ASN A 29 44.05 23.23 -0.59
N ALA A 30 42.98 22.71 0.03
CA ALA A 30 42.95 21.41 0.69
C ALA A 30 41.74 20.60 0.29
N ALA A 31 41.91 19.28 0.33
CA ALA A 31 40.85 18.28 0.13
C ALA A 31 40.90 17.28 1.28
N VAL A 32 39.73 16.82 1.67
CA VAL A 32 39.59 15.68 2.58
C VAL A 32 38.82 14.56 1.92
N TYR A 33 39.29 13.35 2.08
CA TYR A 33 38.64 12.14 1.52
C TYR A 33 38.89 10.94 2.42
N GLY A 34 38.04 9.94 2.30
CA GLY A 34 38.18 8.71 3.09
C GLY A 34 36.96 7.82 2.99
N GLN A 35 36.83 6.98 3.99
CA GLN A 35 35.75 5.99 4.09
C GLN A 35 35.38 5.74 5.55
N VAL A 36 34.17 5.21 5.77
CA VAL A 36 33.76 4.70 7.07
C VAL A 36 33.59 3.19 6.99
N VAL A 37 34.25 2.47 7.90
CA VAL A 37 34.20 1.01 8.00
C VAL A 37 33.76 0.56 9.39
N ASP A 38 33.12 -0.57 9.44
CA ASP A 38 32.81 -1.28 10.68
C ASP A 38 34.11 -1.71 11.36
N ALA A 39 34.32 -1.26 12.60
CA ALA A 39 35.54 -1.51 13.36
C ALA A 39 35.80 -2.99 13.68
N GLU A 40 34.80 -3.86 13.59
CA GLU A 40 34.92 -5.29 13.87
C GLU A 40 35.04 -6.14 12.60
N THR A 41 34.32 -5.77 11.53
CA THR A 41 34.30 -6.57 10.29
C THR A 41 35.21 -6.03 9.21
N GLY A 42 35.54 -4.72 9.26
CA GLY A 42 36.27 -4.02 8.21
C GLY A 42 35.44 -3.70 6.96
N GLU A 43 34.16 -4.01 6.95
CA GLU A 43 33.25 -3.72 5.85
C GLU A 43 32.83 -2.24 5.83
N LEU A 44 32.53 -1.72 4.65
CA LEU A 44 32.03 -0.34 4.51
C LEU A 44 30.64 -0.18 5.16
N ILE A 45 30.47 0.85 5.96
CA ILE A 45 29.16 1.22 6.51
C ILE A 45 28.42 2.03 5.47
N LEU A 46 27.42 1.40 4.84
CA LEU A 46 26.64 1.99 3.76
C LEU A 46 25.74 3.13 4.26
N GLN A 47 25.59 4.17 3.45
CA GLN A 47 24.97 5.43 3.85
C GLN A 47 23.67 5.74 3.09
N ASP A 48 22.86 6.60 3.69
CA ASP A 48 21.83 7.39 3.02
C ASP A 48 22.45 8.72 2.57
N ILE A 49 22.18 9.14 1.36
CA ILE A 49 22.68 10.41 0.80
C ILE A 49 21.61 11.51 0.76
N GLY A 50 20.41 11.23 1.27
CA GLY A 50 19.32 12.20 1.37
C GLY A 50 19.29 12.91 2.72
N GLY A 51 18.14 13.50 3.07
CA GLY A 51 17.97 14.34 4.25
C GLY A 51 18.21 13.66 5.61
N GLU A 52 18.04 12.32 5.66
CA GLU A 52 18.30 11.51 6.85
C GLU A 52 19.68 10.82 6.81
N GLY A 53 20.56 11.25 5.90
CA GLY A 53 21.91 10.73 5.80
C GLY A 53 22.80 11.18 6.95
N SER A 54 23.85 10.37 7.22
CA SER A 54 24.94 10.75 8.12
C SER A 54 25.82 11.80 7.48
N TYR A 55 26.49 12.59 8.29
CA TYR A 55 27.49 13.54 7.83
C TYR A 55 28.59 13.74 8.88
N ILE A 56 29.73 14.27 8.44
CA ILE A 56 30.84 14.68 9.28
C ILE A 56 30.77 16.20 9.44
N GLU A 57 30.81 16.69 10.66
CA GLU A 57 30.91 18.11 10.92
C GLU A 57 32.40 18.51 11.02
N MET A 58 32.79 19.52 10.25
CA MET A 58 34.14 20.06 10.24
C MET A 58 34.10 21.55 10.54
N ILE A 59 34.87 21.96 11.53
CA ILE A 59 34.95 23.35 12.01
C ILE A 59 36.40 23.79 11.97
N GLU A 60 36.70 24.84 11.24
CA GLU A 60 38.06 25.42 11.18
C GLU A 60 38.43 26.12 12.47
N LEU A 61 39.56 25.73 13.04
CA LEU A 61 39.97 26.23 14.37
C LEU A 61 40.71 27.59 14.33
N ALA A 62 41.03 28.09 13.14
CA ALA A 62 41.69 29.38 12.97
C ALA A 62 40.78 30.60 13.30
N TYR A 63 39.46 30.38 13.34
CA TYR A 63 38.49 31.46 13.54
C TYR A 63 37.65 31.23 14.80
N GLU A 64 37.48 32.28 15.62
CA GLU A 64 36.64 32.22 16.84
C GLU A 64 35.14 31.89 16.55
N LYS A 65 34.66 32.20 15.37
CA LYS A 65 33.29 31.97 14.91
C LYS A 65 33.31 31.31 13.52
N ALA A 66 33.89 30.13 13.43
CA ALA A 66 33.89 29.39 12.20
C ALA A 66 32.53 28.72 11.99
N ASP A 67 32.02 28.76 10.76
CA ASP A 67 30.84 28.02 10.37
C ASP A 67 31.13 26.50 10.31
N THR A 68 30.16 25.72 10.72
CA THR A 68 30.23 24.26 10.61
C THR A 68 29.99 23.84 9.16
N ARG A 69 30.97 23.17 8.57
CA ARG A 69 30.79 22.49 7.25
C ARG A 69 30.36 21.07 7.47
N ARG A 70 29.39 20.63 6.64
CA ARG A 70 28.96 19.25 6.57
C ARG A 70 29.61 18.56 5.39
N LEU A 71 30.33 17.50 5.68
CA LEU A 71 30.93 16.61 4.68
C LEU A 71 30.04 15.37 4.59
N ASN A 72 29.40 15.19 3.43
CA ASN A 72 28.45 14.12 3.21
C ASN A 72 29.16 12.86 2.70
N PHE A 73 28.62 11.72 3.10
CA PHE A 73 29.03 10.43 2.55
C PHE A 73 28.39 10.17 1.21
N LYS A 74 29.02 9.29 0.41
CA LYS A 74 28.37 8.59 -0.70
C LYS A 74 27.67 7.34 -0.19
N THR A 75 26.82 6.74 -1.01
CA THR A 75 26.03 5.55 -0.65
C THR A 75 26.91 4.37 -0.18
N ASP A 76 28.12 4.26 -0.72
CA ASP A 76 29.10 3.21 -0.40
C ASP A 76 29.92 3.49 0.89
N GLY A 77 29.65 4.58 1.61
CA GLY A 77 30.40 4.96 2.81
C GLY A 77 31.70 5.68 2.54
N THR A 78 32.06 5.95 1.29
CA THR A 78 33.18 6.82 0.95
C THR A 78 32.78 8.29 0.95
N TYR A 79 33.75 9.19 1.02
CA TYR A 79 33.51 10.61 0.93
C TYR A 79 34.70 11.37 0.35
N ARG A 80 34.45 12.54 -0.26
CA ARG A 80 35.46 13.48 -0.72
C ARG A 80 34.87 14.87 -0.85
N ASP A 81 35.58 15.86 -0.34
CA ASP A 81 35.33 17.28 -0.59
C ASP A 81 36.67 18.00 -0.84
N ASN A 82 36.73 18.76 -1.92
CA ASN A 82 37.93 19.48 -2.38
C ASN A 82 37.92 20.97 -2.00
N ASN A 83 36.92 21.41 -1.27
CA ASN A 83 36.70 22.84 -0.99
C ASN A 83 37.11 23.22 0.45
N PHE A 84 38.23 22.73 0.91
CA PHE A 84 38.82 23.09 2.20
C PHE A 84 40.05 23.99 2.05
N PHE A 85 40.42 24.64 3.13
CA PHE A 85 41.70 25.35 3.25
C PHE A 85 42.67 24.53 4.10
N ASN A 86 43.98 24.77 3.91
CA ASN A 86 44.99 24.21 4.82
C ASN A 86 44.82 24.81 6.21
N GLY A 87 44.81 23.96 7.23
CA GLY A 87 44.61 24.40 8.60
C GLY A 87 44.17 23.28 9.52
N ASP A 88 43.98 23.64 10.79
CA ASP A 88 43.49 22.71 11.81
C ASP A 88 41.97 22.74 11.88
N TYR A 89 41.38 21.57 11.88
CA TYR A 89 39.92 21.38 11.93
C TYR A 89 39.51 20.53 13.12
N LYS A 90 38.41 20.91 13.78
CA LYS A 90 37.65 20.04 14.65
C LYS A 90 36.73 19.19 13.78
N VAL A 91 36.80 17.88 13.98
CA VAL A 91 35.92 16.87 13.33
C VAL A 91 34.99 16.35 14.39
N GLN A 92 33.68 16.33 14.12
CA GLN A 92 32.65 15.90 15.05
C GLN A 92 31.61 15.04 14.37
N PHE A 93 31.08 14.06 15.15
CA PHE A 93 30.08 13.09 14.70
C PHE A 93 28.85 13.18 15.61
N ASN A 94 27.70 13.60 15.08
CA ASN A 94 26.49 13.76 15.85
C ASN A 94 25.36 12.85 15.30
N LEU A 95 24.88 13.12 14.11
CA LEU A 95 23.80 12.37 13.47
C LEU A 95 24.40 11.33 12.52
N THR A 96 24.56 10.10 13.00
CA THR A 96 25.27 9.06 12.25
C THR A 96 24.55 7.72 12.32
N ASN A 97 24.78 6.88 11.31
CA ASN A 97 24.36 5.47 11.32
C ASN A 97 25.41 4.53 11.95
N PHE A 98 26.31 5.11 12.69
CA PHE A 98 27.29 4.42 13.54
C PHE A 98 27.36 5.11 14.91
N VAL A 99 27.83 4.37 15.90
CA VAL A 99 27.94 4.84 17.30
C VAL A 99 29.04 5.91 17.42
N PRO A 100 28.74 7.17 17.69
CA PRO A 100 29.76 8.23 17.72
C PRO A 100 30.89 7.98 18.70
N SER A 101 30.60 7.41 19.88
CA SER A 101 31.60 7.10 20.91
C SER A 101 32.54 5.94 20.55
N SER A 102 32.21 5.16 19.50
CA SER A 102 33.06 4.07 19.02
C SER A 102 34.07 4.52 17.96
N VAL A 103 33.97 5.77 17.49
CA VAL A 103 34.77 6.26 16.36
C VAL A 103 36.27 6.27 16.70
N LYS A 104 37.05 5.66 15.83
CA LYS A 104 38.49 5.83 15.71
C LYS A 104 38.80 6.53 14.39
N LEU A 105 39.39 7.70 14.49
CA LEU A 105 39.78 8.49 13.33
C LEU A 105 41.28 8.28 13.07
N THR A 106 41.62 7.94 11.82
CA THR A 106 43.02 7.77 11.43
C THR A 106 43.34 8.56 10.17
N SER A 107 44.55 9.05 10.07
CA SER A 107 45.06 9.72 8.88
C SER A 107 46.51 9.30 8.62
N PRO A 108 46.85 8.79 7.43
CA PRO A 108 48.20 8.36 7.11
C PRO A 108 49.24 9.50 7.07
N LYS A 109 48.78 10.74 6.86
CA LYS A 109 49.63 11.91 6.67
C LYS A 109 49.42 13.04 7.71
N GLY A 110 48.47 12.87 8.62
CA GLY A 110 48.10 13.90 9.58
C GLY A 110 48.06 13.34 11.01
N GLU A 111 48.39 14.18 11.98
CA GLU A 111 48.20 13.84 13.36
C GLU A 111 46.73 14.04 13.74
N VAL A 112 46.09 12.99 14.24
CA VAL A 112 44.73 13.04 14.77
C VAL A 112 44.78 13.01 16.29
N LYS A 113 44.13 13.99 16.95
CA LYS A 113 44.08 14.06 18.41
C LYS A 113 42.63 14.07 18.89
N PRO A 114 42.28 13.39 19.98
CA PRO A 114 40.98 13.54 20.62
C PRO A 114 40.73 15.00 21.03
N PHE A 115 39.47 15.46 20.85
CA PHE A 115 39.02 16.80 21.20
C PHE A 115 37.68 16.76 21.97
N GLY A 116 37.71 16.18 23.16
CA GLY A 116 36.49 15.93 23.93
C GLY A 116 35.73 14.71 23.46
N ASP A 117 34.46 14.61 23.87
CA ASP A 117 33.61 13.49 23.53
C ASP A 117 33.18 13.54 22.05
N ASN A 118 33.36 12.41 21.33
CA ASN A 118 32.96 12.24 19.92
C ASN A 118 33.55 13.27 18.94
N ALA A 119 34.67 13.91 19.30
CA ALA A 119 35.34 14.89 18.46
C ALA A 119 36.84 14.66 18.41
N PHE A 120 37.44 15.14 17.32
CA PHE A 120 38.88 15.03 17.03
C PHE A 120 39.41 16.35 16.44
N THR A 121 40.71 16.55 16.47
CA THR A 121 41.38 17.56 15.65
C THR A 121 42.22 16.87 14.58
N ILE A 122 42.24 17.47 13.40
CA ILE A 122 43.07 17.04 12.27
C ILE A 122 43.63 18.25 11.53
N ALA A 123 44.89 18.20 11.13
CA ALA A 123 45.49 19.18 10.25
C ALA A 123 45.26 18.80 8.80
N LEU A 124 44.62 19.66 8.01
CA LEU A 124 44.50 19.50 6.56
C LEU A 124 45.70 20.19 5.88
N ASN A 125 46.36 19.44 5.01
CA ASN A 125 47.50 19.94 4.21
C ASN A 125 47.44 19.31 2.81
N GLY A 126 46.94 20.06 1.84
CA GLY A 126 46.66 19.56 0.51
C GLY A 126 45.63 18.40 0.55
N GLU A 127 45.90 17.33 -0.16
CA GLU A 127 45.04 16.13 -0.12
C GLU A 127 45.30 15.32 1.16
N THR A 128 44.32 15.33 2.06
CA THR A 128 44.38 14.64 3.35
C THR A 128 43.40 13.47 3.38
N GLN A 129 43.92 12.26 3.54
CA GLN A 129 43.10 11.08 3.76
C GLN A 129 42.70 11.01 5.25
N MET A 130 41.43 10.75 5.50
CA MET A 130 40.88 10.61 6.85
C MET A 130 39.94 9.38 6.84
N ASN A 131 40.31 8.31 7.53
CA ASN A 131 39.51 7.08 7.59
C ASN A 131 38.85 6.96 8.96
N ILE A 132 37.61 6.47 8.95
CA ILE A 132 36.77 6.31 10.12
C ILE A 132 36.54 4.81 10.33
N GLU A 133 36.91 4.29 11.50
CA GLU A 133 36.50 2.99 12.00
C GLU A 133 35.47 3.23 13.10
N ALA A 134 34.28 2.62 12.98
CA ALA A 134 33.20 2.79 13.95
C ALA A 134 32.29 1.55 14.01
N LEU A 135 31.55 1.38 15.10
CA LEU A 135 30.50 0.35 15.17
C LEU A 135 29.23 0.90 14.52
N PRO A 136 28.63 0.25 13.50
CA PRO A 136 27.29 0.64 13.04
C PRO A 136 26.27 0.38 14.16
N TRP A 137 25.15 1.09 14.20
CA TRP A 137 24.08 0.78 15.16
C TRP A 137 23.48 -0.61 14.91
N CYS A 138 23.32 -0.99 13.64
CA CYS A 138 22.85 -2.28 13.22
C CYS A 138 23.71 -2.84 12.08
N ARG A 139 23.94 -4.15 12.10
CA ARG A 139 24.42 -4.93 10.95
C ARG A 139 23.26 -5.64 10.31
N ILE A 140 23.22 -5.65 8.98
CA ILE A 140 22.14 -6.24 8.21
C ILE A 140 22.72 -7.23 7.22
N GLU A 141 22.32 -8.47 7.34
CA GLU A 141 22.68 -9.53 6.39
C GLU A 141 21.46 -9.92 5.58
N VAL A 142 21.47 -9.60 4.28
CA VAL A 142 20.40 -10.01 3.36
C VAL A 142 20.56 -11.49 3.05
N LYS A 143 19.53 -12.27 3.30
CA LYS A 143 19.45 -13.67 2.90
C LYS A 143 18.90 -13.80 1.49
N ASP A 144 17.82 -13.05 1.21
CA ASP A 144 17.16 -13.06 -0.09
C ASP A 144 16.29 -11.81 -0.27
N ILE A 145 16.25 -11.28 -1.50
CA ILE A 145 15.25 -10.29 -1.94
C ILE A 145 14.80 -10.73 -3.32
N THR A 146 13.56 -11.20 -3.43
CA THR A 146 12.99 -11.77 -4.64
C THR A 146 11.64 -11.17 -4.96
N PHE A 147 11.24 -11.29 -6.22
CA PHE A 147 9.89 -10.97 -6.67
C PHE A 147 9.08 -12.26 -6.77
N ASP A 148 8.05 -12.35 -5.95
CA ASP A 148 7.04 -13.40 -6.00
C ASP A 148 6.04 -13.02 -7.10
N GLU A 149 6.24 -13.61 -8.29
CA GLU A 149 5.44 -13.30 -9.47
C GLU A 149 3.98 -13.71 -9.31
N ASP A 150 3.70 -14.80 -8.61
CA ASP A 150 2.32 -15.32 -8.46
C ASP A 150 1.49 -14.43 -7.53
N ARG A 151 2.12 -13.84 -6.52
CA ARG A 151 1.49 -12.93 -5.56
C ARG A 151 1.78 -11.47 -5.84
N GLN A 152 2.45 -11.15 -6.95
CA GLN A 152 2.80 -9.80 -7.36
C GLN A 152 3.36 -8.94 -6.22
N ARG A 153 4.38 -9.45 -5.52
CA ARG A 153 5.00 -8.78 -4.38
C ARG A 153 6.50 -9.04 -4.28
N VAL A 154 7.23 -8.10 -3.73
CA VAL A 154 8.62 -8.32 -3.33
C VAL A 154 8.67 -8.93 -1.94
N VAL A 155 9.50 -9.94 -1.77
CA VAL A 155 9.79 -10.58 -0.48
C VAL A 155 11.25 -10.39 -0.14
N ALA A 156 11.54 -9.77 1.01
CA ALA A 156 12.90 -9.58 1.53
C ALA A 156 13.07 -10.38 2.82
N LYS A 157 14.06 -11.29 2.84
CA LYS A 157 14.48 -12.05 4.04
C LYS A 157 15.86 -11.59 4.46
N PHE A 158 16.03 -11.22 5.71
CA PHE A 158 17.29 -10.68 6.21
C PHE A 158 17.41 -10.86 7.72
N THR A 159 18.63 -10.74 8.22
CA THR A 159 18.96 -10.79 9.64
C THR A 159 19.45 -9.41 10.09
N VAL A 160 19.07 -8.99 11.29
CA VAL A 160 19.55 -7.77 11.94
C VAL A 160 20.24 -8.13 13.24
N GLU A 161 21.45 -7.61 13.45
CA GLU A 161 22.20 -7.59 14.68
C GLU A 161 22.37 -6.17 15.16
N CYS A 162 21.99 -5.84 16.41
CA CYS A 162 22.30 -4.56 17.03
C CYS A 162 23.64 -4.62 17.75
N THR A 163 24.53 -3.64 17.53
CA THR A 163 25.85 -3.60 18.18
C THR A 163 25.80 -2.99 19.58
N THR A 164 24.68 -2.35 19.90
CA THR A 164 24.41 -1.74 21.22
C THR A 164 23.19 -2.40 21.88
N ARG A 165 22.92 -2.02 23.13
CA ARG A 165 21.70 -2.46 23.84
C ARG A 165 20.50 -1.55 23.64
N ASP A 166 20.60 -0.58 22.73
CA ASP A 166 19.45 0.22 22.37
C ASP A 166 18.41 -0.63 21.65
N PRO A 167 17.13 -0.47 21.95
CA PRO A 167 16.08 -1.19 21.25
C PRO A 167 16.13 -0.99 19.72
N LEU A 168 16.02 -2.05 18.96
CA LEU A 168 15.70 -1.96 17.55
C LEU A 168 14.29 -1.37 17.45
N LYS A 169 14.18 -0.17 16.89
CA LYS A 169 12.91 0.55 16.77
C LYS A 169 12.08 -0.01 15.64
N GLU A 170 12.67 -0.09 14.47
CA GLU A 170 11.97 -0.49 13.25
C GLU A 170 12.94 -1.10 12.22
N VAL A 171 12.38 -1.90 11.31
CA VAL A 171 13.03 -2.39 10.10
C VAL A 171 12.24 -1.94 8.88
N GLY A 172 12.90 -1.77 7.73
CA GLY A 172 12.27 -1.26 6.52
C GLY A 172 12.77 -1.91 5.25
N LEU A 173 11.89 -2.02 4.25
CA LEU A 173 12.20 -2.34 2.87
C LEU A 173 11.86 -1.11 2.02
N PHE A 174 12.83 -0.61 1.29
CA PHE A 174 12.76 0.61 0.48
C PHE A 174 12.91 0.26 -1.00
N CYS A 175 12.17 0.96 -1.85
CA CYS A 175 12.16 0.74 -3.29
C CYS A 175 12.34 2.05 -4.05
N ASP A 176 13.20 2.03 -5.08
CA ASP A 176 13.39 3.14 -6.02
C ASP A 176 13.90 2.62 -7.38
N GLN A 177 13.83 3.45 -8.40
CA GLN A 177 14.47 3.18 -9.70
C GLN A 177 15.96 3.54 -9.70
N SER A 178 16.44 4.19 -8.65
CA SER A 178 17.85 4.57 -8.43
C SER A 178 18.56 3.55 -7.53
N PRO A 179 19.82 3.20 -7.79
CA PRO A 179 20.63 2.38 -6.89
C PRO A 179 20.94 3.04 -5.54
N HIS A 180 20.63 4.32 -5.39
CA HIS A 180 20.81 5.09 -4.15
C HIS A 180 19.62 5.01 -3.20
N VAL A 181 18.73 4.05 -3.40
CA VAL A 181 17.52 3.84 -2.60
C VAL A 181 17.81 3.80 -1.10
N SER A 182 17.00 4.50 -0.32
CA SER A 182 17.12 4.64 1.14
C SER A 182 15.79 5.15 1.74
N TYR A 183 15.76 5.40 3.03
CA TYR A 183 14.64 6.06 3.68
C TYR A 183 14.38 7.48 3.12
N SER A 184 15.45 8.23 2.81
CA SER A 184 15.32 9.58 2.23
C SER A 184 15.13 9.58 0.72
N ILE A 185 15.54 8.52 0.04
CA ILE A 185 15.47 8.36 -1.41
C ILE A 185 14.69 7.10 -1.71
N ASN A 186 13.40 7.25 -1.87
CA ASN A 186 12.50 6.21 -2.29
C ASN A 186 11.48 6.80 -3.26
N TYR A 187 10.91 5.94 -4.10
CA TYR A 187 10.19 6.34 -5.29
C TYR A 187 9.00 7.26 -5.05
N PHE A 188 8.31 7.17 -3.89
CA PHE A 188 7.14 8.00 -3.56
C PHE A 188 6.94 8.22 -2.06
N GLY A 189 7.98 8.58 -1.35
CA GLY A 189 7.88 8.80 0.08
C GLY A 189 7.38 7.54 0.80
N ASP A 190 6.41 7.69 1.69
CA ASP A 190 5.94 6.57 2.52
C ASP A 190 5.26 5.42 1.73
N ASN A 191 4.82 5.65 0.49
CA ASN A 191 4.09 4.64 -0.28
C ASN A 191 4.97 3.53 -0.88
N SER A 192 6.27 3.78 -1.11
CA SER A 192 7.24 2.78 -1.59
C SER A 192 8.15 2.25 -0.48
N THR A 193 7.67 2.30 0.74
CA THR A 193 8.39 1.87 1.93
C THR A 193 7.53 0.95 2.77
N LYS A 194 7.96 -0.28 2.97
CA LYS A 194 7.36 -1.18 3.96
C LYS A 194 8.16 -1.09 5.24
N LYS A 195 7.60 -0.50 6.29
CA LYS A 195 8.21 -0.44 7.63
C LYS A 195 7.44 -1.31 8.61
N VAL A 196 8.17 -1.91 9.54
CA VAL A 196 7.61 -2.69 10.66
C VAL A 196 8.27 -2.24 11.95
N GLU A 197 7.46 -1.82 12.91
CA GLU A 197 7.92 -1.49 14.26
C GLU A 197 8.30 -2.76 15.02
N VAL A 198 9.46 -2.74 15.67
CA VAL A 198 10.01 -3.86 16.44
C VAL A 198 10.03 -3.55 17.93
N ASN A 199 10.50 -2.36 18.31
CA ASN A 199 10.52 -1.79 19.67
C ASN A 199 11.04 -2.75 20.75
N ARG A 200 12.11 -3.50 20.46
CA ARG A 200 12.71 -4.47 21.41
C ARG A 200 14.23 -4.48 21.34
N VAL A 201 14.86 -4.83 22.45
CA VAL A 201 16.31 -5.06 22.51
C VAL A 201 16.62 -6.41 21.86
N LEU A 202 17.55 -6.43 20.91
CA LEU A 202 18.08 -7.66 20.34
C LEU A 202 19.36 -8.04 21.09
N THR A 203 19.35 -9.21 21.70
CA THR A 203 20.54 -9.78 22.37
C THR A 203 21.30 -10.78 21.50
N THR A 204 20.70 -11.19 20.41
CA THR A 204 21.22 -12.07 19.35
C THR A 204 20.66 -11.58 18.02
N PRO A 205 21.31 -11.91 16.88
CA PRO A 205 20.76 -11.63 15.57
C PRO A 205 19.33 -12.16 15.42
N ALA A 206 18.44 -11.37 14.84
CA ALA A 206 17.03 -11.72 14.61
C ALA A 206 16.70 -11.71 13.11
N GLU A 207 15.95 -12.70 12.68
CA GLU A 207 15.48 -12.80 11.29
C GLU A 207 14.19 -12.01 11.08
N PHE A 208 14.07 -11.38 9.91
CA PHE A 208 12.91 -10.63 9.48
C PHE A 208 12.53 -11.01 8.04
N THR A 209 11.24 -11.01 7.79
CA THR A 209 10.69 -11.13 6.43
C THR A 209 9.75 -9.95 6.20
N LEU A 210 10.05 -9.13 5.20
CA LEU A 210 9.18 -8.04 4.78
C LEU A 210 8.62 -8.33 3.40
N LYS A 211 7.33 -8.07 3.22
CA LYS A 211 6.61 -8.24 1.96
C LYS A 211 6.09 -6.88 1.51
N MET A 212 6.38 -6.50 0.27
CA MET A 212 5.95 -5.23 -0.32
C MET A 212 5.12 -5.55 -1.56
N PRO A 213 3.78 -5.37 -1.53
CA PRO A 213 2.92 -5.65 -2.66
C PRO A 213 3.21 -4.69 -3.83
N LEU A 214 3.00 -5.15 -5.06
CA LEU A 214 3.25 -4.36 -6.28
C LEU A 214 2.38 -3.08 -6.34
N THR A 215 1.24 -3.08 -5.64
CA THR A 215 0.38 -1.89 -5.50
C THR A 215 1.07 -0.70 -4.85
N MET A 216 2.16 -0.92 -4.11
CA MET A 216 3.01 0.16 -3.57
C MET A 216 3.95 0.76 -4.62
N PHE A 217 4.04 0.18 -5.81
CA PHE A 217 4.84 0.70 -6.94
C PHE A 217 3.93 1.52 -7.83
N GLN A 218 4.22 2.79 -8.02
CA GLN A 218 3.30 3.71 -8.72
C GLN A 218 3.16 3.42 -10.21
N ASP A 219 4.19 2.91 -10.84
CA ASP A 219 4.21 2.66 -12.27
C ASP A 219 3.97 1.17 -12.54
N GLN A 220 2.72 0.77 -12.37
CA GLN A 220 2.31 -0.63 -12.44
C GLN A 220 2.27 -1.20 -13.87
N ASP A 221 2.42 -0.35 -14.89
CA ASP A 221 2.08 -0.73 -16.27
C ASP A 221 3.26 -1.19 -17.13
N SER A 222 4.48 -1.31 -16.60
CA SER A 222 5.63 -1.66 -17.40
C SER A 222 6.65 -2.55 -16.68
N ASP A 223 7.27 -3.41 -17.46
CA ASP A 223 8.46 -4.16 -17.05
C ASP A 223 9.58 -3.20 -16.73
N LYS A 224 10.01 -3.12 -15.48
CA LYS A 224 11.01 -2.18 -15.02
C LYS A 224 12.01 -2.80 -14.05
N ASP A 225 13.19 -2.20 -14.05
CA ASP A 225 14.21 -2.45 -13.04
C ASP A 225 13.97 -1.56 -11.83
N TYR A 226 13.90 -2.20 -10.67
CA TYR A 226 13.86 -1.52 -9.38
C TYR A 226 15.04 -1.92 -8.52
N TYR A 227 15.48 -1.01 -7.66
CA TYR A 227 16.47 -1.26 -6.63
C TYR A 227 15.76 -1.33 -5.29
N LEU A 228 16.02 -2.41 -4.56
CA LEU A 228 15.44 -2.68 -3.26
C LEU A 228 16.55 -2.73 -2.22
N ARG A 229 16.29 -2.15 -1.06
CA ARG A 229 17.26 -2.07 0.02
C ARG A 229 16.55 -2.24 1.34
N VAL A 230 17.07 -3.10 2.21
CA VAL A 230 16.57 -3.22 3.58
C VAL A 230 17.35 -2.31 4.51
N GLY A 231 16.68 -1.82 5.55
CA GLY A 231 17.25 -0.98 6.58
C GLY A 231 16.79 -1.36 7.96
N ALA A 232 17.57 -0.93 8.97
CA ALA A 232 17.27 -1.08 10.38
C ALA A 232 17.59 0.21 11.13
N HIS A 233 16.75 0.56 12.10
CA HIS A 233 16.87 1.79 12.88
C HIS A 233 16.66 1.49 14.36
N THR A 234 17.59 1.95 15.21
CA THR A 234 17.50 1.84 16.68
C THR A 234 16.83 3.06 17.30
N SER A 235 16.39 2.93 18.54
CA SER A 235 15.85 4.05 19.33
C SER A 235 16.92 4.90 20.02
N ALA A 236 18.21 4.66 19.74
CA ALA A 236 19.28 5.49 20.27
C ALA A 236 19.14 6.94 19.81
N VAL A 237 19.52 7.87 20.69
CA VAL A 237 19.45 9.31 20.38
C VAL A 237 20.36 9.60 19.18
N ASP A 238 19.83 10.35 18.23
CA ASP A 238 20.55 10.80 17.02
C ASP A 238 21.00 9.65 16.07
N ALA A 239 20.55 8.41 16.30
CA ALA A 239 20.81 7.30 15.39
C ALA A 239 20.16 7.53 14.03
N ARG A 240 20.87 7.13 12.97
CA ARG A 240 20.38 7.10 11.60
C ARG A 240 20.22 5.63 11.13
N TRP A 241 19.46 5.43 10.07
CA TRP A 241 19.25 4.13 9.48
C TRP A 241 20.54 3.47 9.01
N ASN A 242 20.75 2.20 9.38
CA ASN A 242 21.71 1.32 8.73
C ASN A 242 21.06 0.59 7.56
N TYR A 243 21.85 0.23 6.56
CA TYR A 243 21.36 -0.32 5.31
C TYR A 243 22.18 -1.51 4.83
N SER A 244 21.51 -2.41 4.10
CA SER A 244 22.17 -3.41 3.24
C SER A 244 22.66 -2.78 1.94
N SER A 245 23.34 -3.55 1.10
CA SER A 245 23.51 -3.23 -0.31
C SER A 245 22.16 -3.25 -1.03
N ALA A 246 21.99 -2.38 -2.04
CA ALA A 246 20.81 -2.40 -2.87
C ALA A 246 20.83 -3.60 -3.82
N VAL A 247 19.70 -4.29 -3.93
CA VAL A 247 19.49 -5.40 -4.85
C VAL A 247 18.64 -4.92 -6.02
N LYS A 248 19.12 -5.14 -7.24
CA LYS A 248 18.38 -4.84 -8.46
C LYS A 248 17.46 -6.00 -8.80
N LEU A 249 16.16 -5.75 -8.90
CA LEU A 249 15.17 -6.70 -9.41
C LEU A 249 14.53 -6.15 -10.67
N HIS A 250 14.39 -7.02 -11.68
CA HIS A 250 13.53 -6.78 -12.81
C HIS A 250 12.12 -7.26 -12.45
N ILE A 251 11.19 -6.33 -12.33
CA ILE A 251 9.81 -6.61 -11.98
C ILE A 251 9.00 -6.65 -13.26
N VAL A 252 8.59 -7.85 -13.63
CA VAL A 252 7.65 -8.08 -14.72
C VAL A 252 6.26 -8.08 -14.10
N LYS A 253 5.46 -7.08 -14.43
CA LYS A 253 4.03 -7.18 -14.20
C LYS A 253 3.54 -8.34 -15.06
N LYS A 254 3.26 -9.48 -14.47
CA LYS A 254 2.27 -10.34 -15.08
C LYS A 254 1.01 -9.48 -15.17
N GLU A 255 0.46 -9.33 -16.39
CA GLU A 255 -0.98 -9.29 -16.43
C GLU A 255 -1.39 -10.44 -15.52
N VAL A 256 -1.86 -10.11 -14.32
CA VAL A 256 -2.76 -11.01 -13.64
C VAL A 256 -3.85 -11.13 -14.70
N VAL A 257 -3.82 -12.21 -15.47
CA VAL A 257 -5.00 -12.73 -16.14
C VAL A 257 -5.90 -12.94 -14.93
N GLN A 258 -6.61 -11.89 -14.55
CA GLN A 258 -7.72 -12.01 -13.64
C GLN A 258 -8.53 -13.07 -14.33
N LYS A 259 -8.48 -14.30 -13.81
CA LYS A 259 -9.44 -15.30 -14.17
C LYS A 259 -10.74 -14.55 -14.22
N GLU A 260 -11.38 -14.50 -15.39
CA GLU A 260 -12.46 -13.54 -15.66
C GLU A 260 -13.48 -13.60 -14.54
N LEU A 261 -13.34 -12.69 -13.55
CA LEU A 261 -14.25 -12.62 -12.43
C LEU A 261 -15.61 -12.25 -13.00
N GLY A 262 -16.50 -13.23 -13.04
CA GLY A 262 -17.88 -12.98 -13.39
C GLY A 262 -18.20 -12.84 -14.89
N ILE A 263 -19.35 -12.25 -15.17
CA ILE A 263 -19.91 -12.07 -16.50
C ILE A 263 -19.61 -10.64 -16.96
N ARG A 264 -18.81 -10.49 -18.02
CA ARG A 264 -18.46 -9.18 -18.58
C ARG A 264 -19.63 -8.61 -19.38
N TRP A 265 -20.01 -7.39 -19.07
CA TRP A 265 -20.89 -6.58 -19.88
C TRP A 265 -20.05 -5.67 -20.77
N ASP A 266 -19.86 -6.08 -22.00
CA ASP A 266 -19.01 -5.44 -22.97
C ASP A 266 -19.71 -4.20 -23.57
N LEU A 267 -19.49 -3.03 -22.97
CA LEU A 267 -20.13 -1.77 -23.37
C LEU A 267 -19.16 -0.76 -23.98
N PHE A 268 -17.86 -0.95 -23.76
CA PHE A 268 -16.87 0.09 -23.97
C PHE A 268 -15.97 -0.16 -25.18
N ASP A 269 -16.23 -1.19 -25.97
CA ASP A 269 -15.55 -1.39 -27.24
C ASP A 269 -16.04 -0.43 -28.32
N SER A 270 -15.19 -0.10 -29.28
CA SER A 270 -15.47 0.84 -30.38
C SER A 270 -16.78 0.57 -31.14
N LYS A 271 -17.18 -0.70 -31.23
CA LYS A 271 -18.44 -1.15 -31.88
C LYS A 271 -19.71 -0.65 -31.19
N TYR A 272 -19.61 -0.17 -29.93
CA TYR A 272 -20.75 0.30 -29.14
C TYR A 272 -20.83 1.83 -29.03
N MET A 273 -19.95 2.55 -29.71
CA MET A 273 -19.85 4.01 -29.60
C MET A 273 -21.18 4.73 -29.91
N ASP A 274 -21.94 4.25 -30.90
CA ASP A 274 -23.21 4.83 -31.29
C ASP A 274 -24.35 4.63 -30.26
N MET A 275 -24.10 3.80 -29.24
CA MET A 275 -25.06 3.51 -28.18
C MET A 275 -24.91 4.43 -26.98
N TRP A 276 -23.87 5.24 -26.95
CA TRP A 276 -23.61 6.14 -25.87
C TRP A 276 -24.15 7.55 -26.13
N GLU A 277 -24.72 8.13 -25.11
CA GLU A 277 -25.14 9.53 -25.10
C GLU A 277 -24.46 10.27 -23.96
N ALA A 278 -23.87 11.42 -24.25
CA ALA A 278 -23.49 12.39 -23.23
C ALA A 278 -24.62 13.39 -23.04
N GLY A 279 -24.84 13.84 -21.81
CA GLY A 279 -26.02 14.58 -21.39
C GLY A 279 -26.37 15.79 -22.19
N LYS A 280 -27.68 16.03 -22.31
CA LYS A 280 -28.27 17.23 -22.94
C LYS A 280 -27.95 18.54 -22.21
N HIS A 281 -27.31 18.47 -21.06
CA HIS A 281 -26.88 19.61 -20.27
C HIS A 281 -25.43 19.94 -20.61
N LYS A 282 -25.08 21.20 -20.67
CA LYS A 282 -23.79 21.73 -21.11
C LYS A 282 -22.56 21.28 -20.33
N THR A 283 -22.74 20.45 -19.29
CA THR A 283 -21.70 19.93 -18.42
C THR A 283 -20.82 18.85 -19.04
N VAL A 284 -21.25 18.15 -20.10
CA VAL A 284 -20.42 17.21 -20.84
C VAL A 284 -20.19 17.74 -22.24
N ALA A 285 -19.04 18.34 -22.48
CA ALA A 285 -18.75 18.97 -23.76
C ALA A 285 -18.02 18.08 -24.74
N GLN A 286 -17.41 17.00 -24.29
CA GLN A 286 -16.65 16.08 -25.13
C GLN A 286 -16.91 14.64 -24.73
N PHE A 287 -17.16 13.82 -25.73
CA PHE A 287 -17.33 12.38 -25.60
C PHE A 287 -16.69 11.72 -26.81
N TYR A 288 -15.71 10.82 -26.58
CA TYR A 288 -14.96 10.18 -27.65
C TYR A 288 -14.41 8.83 -27.20
N PHE A 289 -13.94 8.02 -28.15
CA PHE A 289 -13.28 6.76 -27.93
C PHE A 289 -11.75 6.95 -27.90
N ASP A 290 -11.09 6.35 -26.90
CA ASP A 290 -9.64 6.34 -26.74
C ASP A 290 -9.09 4.92 -26.89
N ASP A 291 -8.35 4.68 -27.97
CA ASP A 291 -7.72 3.42 -28.32
C ASP A 291 -6.29 3.25 -27.76
N LYS A 292 -5.88 4.16 -26.85
CA LYS A 292 -4.49 4.19 -26.33
C LYS A 292 -4.39 3.96 -24.83
N ASP A 293 -5.35 4.45 -24.05
CA ASP A 293 -5.33 4.38 -22.58
C ASP A 293 -6.61 3.70 -22.09
N TYR A 294 -6.54 2.38 -21.98
CA TYR A 294 -7.63 1.48 -21.57
C TYR A 294 -7.06 0.30 -20.77
N LYS A 295 -7.91 -0.50 -20.17
CA LYS A 295 -7.54 -1.68 -19.37
C LYS A 295 -8.02 -2.99 -20.00
N SER A 296 -9.11 -2.97 -20.77
CA SER A 296 -9.65 -4.15 -21.41
C SER A 296 -10.28 -3.83 -22.78
N GLY A 297 -10.51 -4.85 -23.62
CA GLY A 297 -11.14 -4.65 -24.92
C GLY A 297 -10.25 -3.96 -25.95
N ASP A 298 -10.80 -3.06 -26.75
CA ASP A 298 -10.12 -2.32 -27.81
C ASP A 298 -9.99 -0.82 -27.53
N GLY A 299 -10.46 -0.33 -26.35
CA GLY A 299 -10.33 1.04 -25.91
C GLY A 299 -11.22 1.39 -24.73
N SER A 300 -11.25 2.65 -24.38
CA SER A 300 -12.09 3.23 -23.34
C SER A 300 -12.97 4.35 -23.86
N PHE A 301 -14.13 4.56 -23.25
CA PHE A 301 -14.99 5.71 -23.52
C PHE A 301 -14.60 6.87 -22.62
N VAL A 302 -14.35 8.03 -23.23
CA VAL A 302 -13.92 9.25 -22.54
C VAL A 302 -15.04 10.26 -22.51
N SER A 303 -15.36 10.74 -21.32
CA SER A 303 -16.29 11.83 -21.08
C SER A 303 -15.56 12.98 -20.38
N VAL A 304 -15.67 14.20 -20.91
CA VAL A 304 -15.12 15.40 -20.27
C VAL A 304 -16.24 16.22 -19.69
N SER A 305 -16.31 16.29 -18.37
CA SER A 305 -17.28 17.06 -17.59
C SER A 305 -16.74 18.45 -17.29
N TYR A 306 -17.58 19.48 -17.48
CA TYR A 306 -17.27 20.87 -17.14
C TYR A 306 -18.10 21.32 -15.95
N PRO A 307 -17.59 22.25 -15.14
CA PRO A 307 -18.36 22.84 -14.05
C PRO A 307 -19.52 23.68 -14.62
N GLU A 308 -20.73 23.43 -14.15
CA GLU A 308 -21.89 24.28 -14.40
C GLU A 308 -22.80 24.30 -13.15
N ALA A 309 -23.13 25.51 -12.70
CA ALA A 309 -23.73 25.74 -11.38
C ALA A 309 -25.21 25.32 -11.25
N GLU A 310 -25.89 24.92 -12.31
CA GLU A 310 -27.35 24.74 -12.29
C GLU A 310 -27.87 23.38 -12.78
N SER A 311 -27.02 22.46 -13.28
CA SER A 311 -27.48 21.15 -13.74
C SER A 311 -26.38 20.08 -13.75
N GLY A 312 -26.72 18.86 -13.32
CA GLY A 312 -25.83 17.71 -13.37
C GLY A 312 -25.50 17.29 -14.81
N GLY A 313 -24.27 16.77 -14.99
CA GLY A 313 -23.86 16.10 -16.22
C GLY A 313 -24.11 14.59 -16.12
N TYR A 314 -24.35 13.95 -17.25
CA TYR A 314 -24.42 12.49 -17.28
C TYR A 314 -23.76 11.92 -18.53
N THR A 315 -23.20 10.72 -18.37
CA THR A 315 -22.76 9.86 -19.45
C THR A 315 -23.56 8.57 -19.32
N GLN A 316 -24.33 8.23 -20.32
CA GLN A 316 -25.21 7.07 -20.28
C GLN A 316 -25.08 6.20 -21.51
N PHE A 317 -25.24 4.91 -21.29
CA PHE A 317 -25.44 3.91 -22.31
C PHE A 317 -26.93 3.60 -22.40
N ILE A 318 -27.50 3.80 -23.58
CA ILE A 318 -28.88 3.43 -23.89
C ILE A 318 -28.85 2.40 -25.00
N GLN A 319 -29.39 1.23 -24.75
CA GLN A 319 -29.54 0.26 -25.81
C GLN A 319 -30.51 0.76 -26.90
N PRO A 320 -30.10 0.75 -28.17
CA PRO A 320 -30.90 1.31 -29.27
C PRO A 320 -32.24 0.62 -29.50
N GLY A 321 -32.51 -0.49 -28.86
CA GLY A 321 -33.66 -1.33 -29.13
C GLY A 321 -35.02 -0.77 -28.79
N GLU A 322 -35.11 0.21 -27.90
CA GLU A 322 -36.39 0.84 -27.56
C GLU A 322 -36.67 2.12 -28.36
N LYS A 323 -35.60 2.76 -28.86
CA LYS A 323 -35.74 3.95 -29.72
C LYS A 323 -35.60 3.68 -31.24
N SER A 324 -35.00 2.58 -31.66
CA SER A 324 -34.61 2.38 -33.07
C SER A 324 -34.88 1.01 -33.69
N GLY A 325 -35.53 0.05 -32.99
CA GLY A 325 -35.87 -1.27 -33.59
C GLY A 325 -34.65 -2.15 -33.91
N GLY A 326 -33.47 -1.86 -33.39
CA GLY A 326 -32.22 -2.58 -33.67
C GLY A 326 -31.99 -3.83 -32.81
N ILE A 327 -30.97 -4.62 -33.18
CA ILE A 327 -30.55 -5.86 -32.51
C ILE A 327 -30.04 -5.56 -31.10
N LYS A 328 -30.61 -6.27 -30.12
CA LYS A 328 -30.36 -6.09 -28.68
C LYS A 328 -29.32 -7.06 -28.16
N PRO A 329 -28.24 -6.64 -27.52
CA PRO A 329 -27.68 -7.43 -26.46
C PRO A 329 -28.39 -7.10 -25.13
N VAL A 330 -29.38 -7.90 -24.76
CA VAL A 330 -29.91 -7.91 -23.39
C VAL A 330 -28.89 -8.61 -22.52
N PHE A 331 -28.45 -7.92 -21.48
CA PHE A 331 -27.48 -8.51 -20.55
C PHE A 331 -28.21 -9.23 -19.41
N ASP A 332 -27.88 -10.50 -19.19
CA ASP A 332 -28.53 -11.37 -18.21
C ASP A 332 -27.56 -11.68 -17.06
N ILE A 333 -27.90 -11.20 -15.86
CA ILE A 333 -27.17 -11.48 -14.62
C ILE A 333 -27.95 -12.41 -13.68
N SER A 334 -29.01 -13.05 -14.15
CA SER A 334 -29.87 -13.90 -13.30
C SER A 334 -29.21 -15.20 -12.85
N ALA A 335 -28.13 -15.63 -13.51
CA ALA A 335 -27.32 -16.75 -13.08
C ALA A 335 -26.53 -16.48 -11.79
N ILE A 336 -26.25 -15.22 -11.46
CA ILE A 336 -25.56 -14.82 -10.22
C ILE A 336 -26.59 -14.78 -9.09
N PRO A 337 -26.36 -15.39 -7.92
CA PRO A 337 -27.25 -15.23 -6.76
C PRO A 337 -27.51 -13.75 -6.43
N ALA A 338 -28.79 -13.41 -6.18
CA ALA A 338 -29.15 -12.00 -5.97
C ALA A 338 -28.50 -11.39 -4.74
N GLU A 339 -28.41 -12.18 -3.68
CA GLU A 339 -27.91 -11.78 -2.37
C GLU A 339 -26.44 -11.36 -2.39
N GLY A 340 -25.65 -11.89 -3.30
CA GLY A 340 -24.22 -11.58 -3.42
C GLY A 340 -23.82 -11.05 -4.80
N CYS A 341 -24.78 -10.55 -5.58
CA CYS A 341 -24.48 -9.96 -6.87
C CYS A 341 -23.76 -8.64 -6.71
N HIS A 342 -22.56 -8.52 -7.23
CA HIS A 342 -21.76 -7.31 -7.26
C HIS A 342 -21.47 -6.90 -8.69
N MET A 343 -21.32 -5.57 -8.91
CA MET A 343 -20.86 -4.98 -10.15
C MET A 343 -19.47 -4.39 -9.95
N LEU A 344 -18.50 -4.84 -10.74
CA LEU A 344 -17.21 -4.20 -10.89
C LEU A 344 -17.28 -3.19 -12.01
N LEU A 345 -16.93 -1.93 -11.76
CA LEU A 345 -16.81 -0.88 -12.76
C LEU A 345 -15.38 -0.37 -12.79
N THR A 346 -14.68 -0.60 -13.90
CA THR A 346 -13.34 -0.06 -14.14
C THR A 346 -13.42 1.29 -14.82
N LEU A 347 -12.87 2.30 -14.17
CA LEU A 347 -12.86 3.67 -14.66
C LEU A 347 -11.59 4.43 -14.26
N ASN A 348 -11.32 5.52 -15.01
CA ASN A 348 -10.28 6.49 -14.68
C ASN A 348 -10.90 7.86 -14.42
N VAL A 349 -10.45 8.54 -13.40
CA VAL A 349 -10.90 9.89 -13.06
C VAL A 349 -9.68 10.80 -12.96
N SER A 350 -9.65 11.88 -13.73
CA SER A 350 -8.51 12.80 -13.72
C SER A 350 -8.40 13.62 -12.43
N ASP A 351 -9.55 13.97 -11.83
CA ASP A 351 -9.60 14.67 -10.54
C ASP A 351 -10.88 14.30 -9.77
N ALA A 352 -10.74 13.39 -8.82
CA ALA A 352 -11.85 12.90 -8.00
C ALA A 352 -12.37 13.93 -6.98
N SER A 353 -11.58 14.97 -6.67
CA SER A 353 -12.02 16.04 -5.77
C SER A 353 -13.14 16.91 -6.36
N HIS A 354 -13.34 16.81 -7.67
CA HIS A 354 -14.39 17.52 -8.39
C HIS A 354 -15.78 16.88 -8.23
N PHE A 355 -15.86 15.69 -7.65
CA PHE A 355 -17.12 14.99 -7.40
C PHE A 355 -17.51 15.08 -5.93
N PRO A 356 -18.67 15.68 -5.59
CA PRO A 356 -19.14 15.71 -4.20
C PRO A 356 -19.41 14.28 -3.70
N ARG A 357 -19.12 14.06 -2.41
CA ARG A 357 -19.35 12.76 -1.75
C ARG A 357 -20.80 12.51 -1.34
N ASP A 358 -21.66 13.49 -1.53
CA ASP A 358 -23.07 13.42 -1.17
C ASP A 358 -23.95 13.08 -2.38
N ALA A 359 -25.28 13.10 -2.19
CA ALA A 359 -26.30 12.55 -3.08
C ALA A 359 -26.38 13.12 -4.51
N ASN A 360 -25.43 13.98 -4.92
CA ASN A 360 -25.48 14.63 -6.22
C ASN A 360 -24.71 13.90 -7.33
N GLY A 361 -24.29 12.66 -7.08
CA GLY A 361 -23.68 11.78 -8.07
C GLY A 361 -24.13 10.35 -7.87
N GLN A 362 -24.37 9.64 -8.96
CA GLN A 362 -24.87 8.26 -8.95
C GLN A 362 -24.28 7.46 -10.09
N ILE A 363 -24.06 6.19 -9.83
CA ILE A 363 -23.87 5.14 -10.83
C ILE A 363 -25.14 4.33 -10.84
N GLU A 364 -25.69 4.08 -12.02
CA GLU A 364 -27.00 3.42 -12.16
C GLU A 364 -26.98 2.36 -13.24
N ILE A 365 -27.72 1.28 -13.01
CA ILE A 365 -28.06 0.28 -14.02
C ILE A 365 -29.56 0.07 -14.01
N GLY A 366 -30.15 -0.17 -15.19
CA GLY A 366 -31.59 -0.34 -15.31
C GLY A 366 -32.00 -1.40 -16.33
N SER A 367 -33.29 -1.76 -16.32
CA SER A 367 -33.84 -2.80 -17.17
C SER A 367 -34.98 -2.32 -18.10
N ASN A 368 -35.32 -1.05 -18.10
CA ASN A 368 -36.33 -0.46 -18.99
C ASN A 368 -35.84 0.69 -19.87
N GLY A 369 -34.51 1.01 -19.80
CA GLY A 369 -33.87 2.01 -20.66
C GLY A 369 -34.11 3.46 -20.24
N ILE A 370 -34.66 3.71 -19.05
CA ILE A 370 -34.90 5.06 -18.51
C ILE A 370 -34.43 5.12 -17.05
N PHE A 371 -34.19 6.34 -16.56
CA PHE A 371 -33.84 6.61 -15.18
C PHE A 371 -35.09 6.66 -14.28
N ASP A 372 -34.86 6.47 -12.97
CA ASP A 372 -35.88 6.48 -11.92
C ASP A 372 -36.98 5.43 -12.08
N ASP A 373 -36.68 4.30 -12.79
CA ASP A 373 -37.61 3.19 -12.95
C ASP A 373 -36.87 1.87 -13.25
N GLU A 374 -37.22 0.78 -12.58
CA GLU A 374 -36.61 -0.56 -12.69
C GLU A 374 -35.05 -0.51 -12.63
N GLU A 375 -34.50 0.17 -11.64
CA GLU A 375 -33.06 0.43 -11.56
C GLU A 375 -32.45 0.13 -10.18
N CYS A 376 -31.12 -0.02 -10.18
CA CYS A 376 -30.24 0.03 -9.04
C CYS A 376 -29.35 1.25 -9.14
N ALA A 377 -29.22 2.01 -8.05
CA ALA A 377 -28.41 3.21 -7.97
C ALA A 377 -27.44 3.19 -6.79
N TRP A 378 -26.20 3.61 -7.02
CA TRP A 378 -25.18 3.82 -5.99
C TRP A 378 -24.78 5.29 -5.97
N THR A 379 -25.02 5.96 -4.85
CA THR A 379 -24.59 7.35 -4.65
C THR A 379 -23.09 7.41 -4.37
N PHE A 380 -22.42 8.52 -4.70
CA PHE A 380 -20.99 8.72 -4.43
C PHE A 380 -20.63 8.72 -2.94
N GLY A 381 -21.61 8.78 -2.04
CA GLY A 381 -21.43 8.56 -0.61
C GLY A 381 -21.15 7.10 -0.24
N MET A 382 -21.51 6.13 -1.08
CA MET A 382 -21.35 4.69 -0.83
C MET A 382 -19.96 4.16 -1.17
N PHE A 383 -19.17 4.91 -1.96
CA PHE A 383 -17.82 4.53 -2.37
C PHE A 383 -16.91 5.76 -2.47
N GLN A 384 -15.59 5.54 -2.58
CA GLN A 384 -14.63 6.62 -2.72
C GLN A 384 -13.97 6.61 -4.10
N LEU A 385 -14.24 7.66 -4.90
CA LEU A 385 -13.48 7.91 -6.13
C LEU A 385 -12.05 8.38 -5.79
N ARG A 386 -11.10 7.94 -6.62
CA ARG A 386 -9.68 8.32 -6.56
C ARG A 386 -9.23 8.83 -7.92
N ASN A 387 -8.13 9.56 -7.95
CA ASN A 387 -7.50 9.95 -9.21
C ASN A 387 -6.87 8.72 -9.89
N GLY A 388 -6.94 8.68 -11.21
CA GLY A 388 -6.39 7.58 -12.01
C GLY A 388 -7.32 6.39 -12.19
N TRP A 389 -6.76 5.30 -12.73
CA TRP A 389 -7.49 4.05 -12.95
C TRP A 389 -7.83 3.36 -11.64
N GLN A 390 -9.07 2.91 -11.53
CA GLN A 390 -9.60 2.20 -10.38
C GLN A 390 -10.75 1.28 -10.78
N THR A 391 -11.00 0.26 -9.96
CA THR A 391 -12.17 -0.60 -10.08
C THR A 391 -13.04 -0.42 -8.84
N LEU A 392 -14.28 -0.03 -9.04
CA LEU A 392 -15.29 0.07 -7.98
C LEU A 392 -16.00 -1.28 -7.86
N ASP A 393 -16.15 -1.75 -6.63
CA ASP A 393 -16.90 -2.96 -6.28
C ASP A 393 -18.22 -2.54 -5.64
N LEU A 394 -19.30 -2.66 -6.39
CA LEU A 394 -20.62 -2.12 -6.07
C LEU A 394 -21.61 -3.25 -5.78
N SER A 395 -22.08 -3.34 -4.56
CA SER A 395 -23.08 -4.32 -4.13
C SER A 395 -24.45 -4.01 -4.73
N VAL A 396 -24.98 -4.91 -5.56
CA VAL A 396 -26.32 -4.75 -6.14
C VAL A 396 -27.42 -4.82 -5.08
N PRO A 397 -27.40 -5.75 -4.10
CA PRO A 397 -28.42 -5.79 -3.04
C PRO A 397 -28.38 -4.60 -2.08
N GLU A 398 -27.25 -3.90 -1.95
CA GLU A 398 -27.13 -2.72 -1.08
C GLU A 398 -27.38 -1.41 -1.81
N SER A 399 -27.60 -1.43 -3.14
CA SER A 399 -27.96 -0.24 -3.92
C SER A 399 -29.34 0.28 -3.55
N ALA A 400 -29.59 1.56 -3.83
CA ALA A 400 -30.95 2.08 -3.84
C ALA A 400 -31.73 1.41 -4.97
N GLN A 401 -32.85 0.76 -4.65
CA GLN A 401 -33.70 0.08 -5.62
C GLN A 401 -34.88 0.99 -5.95
N ILE A 402 -35.12 1.25 -7.24
CA ILE A 402 -36.29 1.94 -7.73
C ILE A 402 -37.04 0.99 -8.65
N GLY A 403 -38.23 0.54 -8.24
CA GLY A 403 -38.93 -0.53 -8.92
C GLY A 403 -38.23 -1.88 -8.78
N ASP A 404 -38.57 -2.83 -9.64
CA ASP A 404 -38.01 -4.18 -9.65
C ASP A 404 -37.05 -4.36 -10.84
N LEU A 405 -35.74 -4.28 -10.60
CA LEU A 405 -34.72 -4.53 -11.62
C LEU A 405 -34.90 -5.93 -12.22
N ARG A 406 -35.20 -6.01 -13.51
CA ARG A 406 -35.28 -7.28 -14.25
C ARG A 406 -33.89 -7.80 -14.57
N ARG A 407 -33.30 -8.60 -13.69
CA ARG A 407 -31.93 -9.10 -13.79
C ARG A 407 -31.62 -9.90 -15.08
N LYS A 408 -32.63 -10.39 -15.78
CA LYS A 408 -32.52 -11.02 -17.11
C LYS A 408 -32.49 -10.02 -18.26
N HIS A 409 -32.60 -8.72 -17.98
CA HIS A 409 -32.81 -7.72 -19.01
C HIS A 409 -32.15 -6.39 -18.69
N ILE A 410 -30.87 -6.41 -18.27
CA ILE A 410 -30.12 -5.17 -18.05
C ILE A 410 -29.85 -4.53 -19.40
N ASN A 411 -30.30 -3.29 -19.60
CA ASN A 411 -30.23 -2.62 -20.88
C ASN A 411 -29.85 -1.13 -20.79
N TRP A 412 -29.51 -0.64 -19.59
CA TRP A 412 -29.20 0.74 -19.36
C TRP A 412 -28.14 0.90 -18.28
N PHE A 413 -27.22 1.87 -18.47
CA PHE A 413 -26.18 2.29 -17.53
C PHE A 413 -26.07 3.79 -17.58
N ARG A 414 -25.93 4.44 -16.44
CA ARG A 414 -25.66 5.88 -16.35
C ARG A 414 -24.64 6.18 -15.25
N PHE A 415 -23.73 7.10 -15.58
CA PHE A 415 -22.90 7.82 -14.62
C PHE A 415 -23.40 9.26 -14.57
N TYR A 416 -24.10 9.61 -13.51
CA TYR A 416 -24.67 10.93 -13.28
C TYR A 416 -23.87 11.67 -12.21
N HIS A 417 -23.55 12.95 -12.43
CA HIS A 417 -22.80 13.75 -11.47
C HIS A 417 -23.10 15.23 -11.61
N LEU A 418 -23.01 15.95 -10.48
CA LEU A 418 -22.81 17.38 -10.45
C LEU A 418 -21.31 17.65 -10.34
N ASN A 419 -20.77 18.46 -11.24
CA ASN A 419 -19.40 18.92 -11.14
C ASN A 419 -19.42 20.32 -10.49
N GLU A 420 -19.18 20.38 -9.19
CA GLU A 420 -19.13 21.62 -8.40
C GLU A 420 -17.77 22.31 -8.44
N SER A 421 -16.84 21.82 -9.25
CA SER A 421 -15.47 22.27 -9.30
C SER A 421 -15.24 23.51 -10.17
N ASN A 422 -14.01 24.00 -10.12
CA ASN A 422 -13.56 25.14 -10.93
C ASN A 422 -12.89 24.73 -12.25
N GLY A 423 -12.97 23.46 -12.66
CA GLY A 423 -12.29 22.98 -13.87
C GLY A 423 -12.90 21.70 -14.47
N PRO A 424 -12.48 21.34 -15.68
CA PRO A 424 -12.96 20.14 -16.34
C PRO A 424 -12.39 18.88 -15.66
N THR A 425 -13.18 17.80 -15.66
CA THR A 425 -12.77 16.47 -15.22
C THR A 425 -12.95 15.48 -16.34
N THR A 426 -11.91 14.72 -16.64
CA THR A 426 -11.97 13.63 -17.60
C THR A 426 -12.29 12.34 -16.87
N ILE A 427 -13.28 11.62 -17.36
CA ILE A 427 -13.65 10.29 -16.88
C ILE A 427 -13.50 9.35 -18.06
N LYS A 428 -12.79 8.23 -17.86
CA LYS A 428 -12.72 7.13 -18.83
C LYS A 428 -13.45 5.94 -18.24
N PHE A 429 -14.27 5.30 -19.04
CA PHE A 429 -14.97 4.06 -18.70
C PHE A 429 -14.44 2.92 -19.55
N ASP A 430 -14.16 1.79 -18.94
CA ASP A 430 -13.52 0.68 -19.62
C ASP A 430 -14.28 -0.64 -19.50
N GLU A 431 -14.64 -1.07 -18.30
CA GLU A 431 -15.21 -2.41 -18.12
C GLU A 431 -16.30 -2.44 -17.05
N ILE A 432 -17.36 -3.19 -17.32
CA ILE A 432 -18.34 -3.62 -16.33
C ILE A 432 -18.35 -5.16 -16.27
N ARG A 433 -18.24 -5.69 -15.05
CA ARG A 433 -18.42 -7.12 -14.76
C ARG A 433 -19.40 -7.31 -13.62
N PHE A 434 -20.14 -8.39 -13.67
CA PHE A 434 -20.97 -8.83 -12.54
C PHE A 434 -20.47 -10.16 -12.03
N TYR A 435 -20.36 -10.29 -10.72
CA TYR A 435 -19.85 -11.50 -10.09
C TYR A 435 -20.58 -11.81 -8.78
N TYR A 436 -20.39 -13.01 -8.27
CA TYR A 436 -20.90 -13.43 -6.98
C TYR A 436 -19.83 -13.26 -5.92
N LYS A 437 -19.95 -12.24 -5.09
CA LYS A 437 -19.04 -11.98 -3.98
C LYS A 437 -19.44 -12.79 -2.78
N THR A 438 -18.58 -13.67 -2.34
CA THR A 438 -18.82 -14.57 -1.21
C THR A 438 -18.00 -14.20 0.02
N MET A 439 -16.81 -13.66 -0.17
CA MET A 439 -15.91 -13.28 0.92
C MET A 439 -16.44 -12.08 1.69
N ILE A 440 -16.46 -12.20 3.03
CA ILE A 440 -16.83 -11.13 3.95
C ILE A 440 -15.66 -10.63 4.79
N GLU A 441 -14.62 -11.46 4.97
CA GLU A 441 -13.41 -11.12 5.72
C GLU A 441 -12.25 -11.93 5.18
N SER A 442 -11.19 -11.26 4.70
CA SER A 442 -10.00 -11.90 4.15
C SER A 442 -9.06 -12.46 5.21
N CYS A 443 -9.11 -11.93 6.44
CA CYS A 443 -8.18 -12.21 7.53
C CYS A 443 -6.73 -11.77 7.27
N ASP A 444 -6.49 -10.95 6.26
CA ASP A 444 -5.16 -10.40 5.93
C ASP A 444 -4.77 -9.21 6.84
N ASP A 445 -5.69 -8.73 7.68
CA ASP A 445 -5.47 -7.63 8.63
C ASP A 445 -5.99 -8.02 10.01
N PRO A 446 -5.15 -8.00 11.07
CA PRO A 446 -5.57 -8.28 12.43
C PRO A 446 -6.43 -7.18 13.06
N ALA A 447 -6.62 -6.02 12.41
CA ALA A 447 -7.43 -4.93 12.92
C ALA A 447 -8.88 -5.36 13.19
N GLY A 448 -9.43 -4.98 14.34
CA GLY A 448 -10.77 -5.35 14.78
C GLY A 448 -10.93 -6.80 15.27
N TRP A 449 -9.88 -7.61 15.24
CA TRP A 449 -9.84 -8.91 15.87
C TRP A 449 -9.37 -8.79 17.32
N VAL A 450 -9.99 -9.55 18.21
CA VAL A 450 -9.70 -9.51 19.65
C VAL A 450 -9.64 -10.92 20.23
N SER A 451 -8.65 -11.15 21.07
CA SER A 451 -8.52 -12.33 21.93
C SER A 451 -7.89 -11.92 23.27
N PRO A 452 -8.23 -12.57 24.40
CA PRO A 452 -7.57 -12.33 25.68
C PRO A 452 -6.05 -12.54 25.65
N GLN A 453 -5.56 -13.37 24.72
CA GLN A 453 -4.14 -13.68 24.55
C GLN A 453 -3.43 -12.77 23.53
N GLY A 454 -4.16 -11.78 22.98
CA GLY A 454 -3.72 -10.98 21.86
C GLY A 454 -3.93 -11.65 20.52
N VAL A 455 -3.79 -10.86 19.47
CA VAL A 455 -3.97 -11.27 18.07
C VAL A 455 -2.81 -10.75 17.26
N THR A 456 -2.28 -11.58 16.36
CA THR A 456 -1.24 -11.22 15.40
C THR A 456 -1.62 -11.76 14.02
N LEU A 457 -0.83 -11.40 13.00
CA LEU A 457 -0.97 -11.92 11.65
C LEU A 457 0.12 -12.97 11.40
N ASP A 458 -0.24 -14.10 10.81
CA ASP A 458 0.69 -15.08 10.27
C ASP A 458 0.63 -15.05 8.74
N GLU A 459 1.70 -14.60 8.11
CA GLU A 459 1.83 -14.53 6.65
C GLU A 459 2.60 -15.72 6.06
N SER A 460 3.05 -16.65 6.90
CA SER A 460 3.89 -17.78 6.50
C SER A 460 3.11 -19.07 6.23
N ASP A 461 1.98 -19.24 6.91
CA ASP A 461 1.15 -20.44 6.86
C ASP A 461 -0.32 -20.03 6.77
N VAL A 462 -0.78 -19.81 5.54
CA VAL A 462 -2.10 -19.32 5.15
C VAL A 462 -2.76 -20.29 4.18
N GLN A 463 -4.07 -20.32 4.14
CA GLN A 463 -4.80 -21.11 3.16
C GLN A 463 -5.15 -20.30 1.92
N GLU A 464 -5.53 -19.05 2.13
CA GLU A 464 -5.91 -18.15 1.05
C GLU A 464 -5.44 -16.72 1.38
N GLY A 465 -5.24 -15.86 0.37
CA GLY A 465 -4.82 -14.48 0.58
C GLY A 465 -3.37 -14.31 1.06
N GLU A 466 -3.13 -13.26 1.84
CA GLU A 466 -1.78 -12.85 2.26
C GLU A 466 -1.47 -13.13 3.73
N GLY A 467 -2.47 -13.40 4.56
CA GLY A 467 -2.32 -13.59 5.99
C GLY A 467 -3.45 -14.39 6.62
N ALA A 468 -3.19 -14.93 7.78
CA ALA A 468 -4.19 -15.53 8.65
C ALA A 468 -4.13 -14.89 10.03
N VAL A 469 -5.26 -14.59 10.61
CA VAL A 469 -5.34 -14.06 11.98
C VAL A 469 -5.02 -15.15 12.99
N VAL A 470 -4.06 -14.91 13.89
CA VAL A 470 -3.58 -15.91 14.84
C VAL A 470 -3.68 -15.44 16.30
N THR A 471 -4.05 -16.36 17.17
CA THR A 471 -3.96 -16.22 18.62
C THR A 471 -3.36 -17.49 19.23
N THR A 472 -2.50 -17.33 20.23
CA THR A 472 -1.65 -18.42 20.76
C THR A 472 -1.79 -18.61 22.27
N ASN A 473 -1.28 -19.74 22.79
CA ASN A 473 -1.13 -19.99 24.23
C ASN A 473 -2.44 -20.02 25.04
N HIS A 474 -3.54 -20.45 24.44
CA HIS A 474 -4.79 -20.61 25.17
C HIS A 474 -4.73 -21.83 26.08
N ALA A 475 -4.79 -21.61 27.39
CA ALA A 475 -4.81 -22.65 28.42
C ALA A 475 -6.20 -22.84 29.06
N ASP A 476 -7.04 -21.79 29.04
CA ASP A 476 -8.36 -21.74 29.71
C ASP A 476 -9.54 -21.65 28.72
N GLY A 477 -9.31 -22.11 27.48
CA GLY A 477 -10.29 -22.03 26.40
C GLY A 477 -9.98 -20.91 25.39
N VAL A 478 -10.42 -21.12 24.16
CA VAL A 478 -10.24 -20.19 23.04
C VAL A 478 -11.33 -19.12 23.04
N ARG A 479 -10.96 -17.87 22.78
CA ARG A 479 -11.87 -16.77 22.49
C ARG A 479 -11.23 -15.88 21.43
N LEU A 480 -11.58 -16.10 20.17
CA LEU A 480 -11.14 -15.26 19.05
C LEU A 480 -12.37 -14.65 18.42
N GLN A 481 -12.45 -13.34 18.38
CA GLN A 481 -13.62 -12.63 17.87
C GLN A 481 -13.26 -11.46 16.98
N LYS A 482 -14.16 -11.11 16.06
CA LYS A 482 -14.11 -9.96 15.17
C LYS A 482 -15.37 -9.12 15.32
N THR A 483 -15.21 -7.81 15.23
CA THR A 483 -16.31 -6.86 15.11
C THR A 483 -16.14 -6.03 13.85
N TRP A 484 -17.22 -5.86 13.10
CA TRP A 484 -17.27 -5.02 11.90
C TRP A 484 -18.21 -3.84 12.10
N GLY A 485 -18.32 -2.98 11.08
CA GLY A 485 -19.45 -2.08 10.89
C GLY A 485 -20.73 -2.88 10.59
N SER A 486 -21.18 -2.87 9.36
CA SER A 486 -22.28 -3.73 8.90
C SER A 486 -21.86 -4.41 7.62
N ILE A 487 -22.06 -5.71 7.52
CA ILE A 487 -21.73 -6.53 6.35
C ILE A 487 -22.99 -7.24 5.90
N TYR A 488 -23.26 -7.17 4.60
CA TYR A 488 -24.34 -7.91 3.97
C TYR A 488 -23.87 -9.35 3.68
N ALA A 489 -24.51 -10.35 4.27
CA ALA A 489 -24.21 -11.74 3.99
C ALA A 489 -24.78 -12.14 2.60
N PRO A 490 -23.96 -12.61 1.67
CA PRO A 490 -24.41 -12.92 0.30
C PRO A 490 -25.11 -14.29 0.20
N ALA A 491 -25.94 -14.63 1.17
CA ALA A 491 -26.66 -15.91 1.24
C ALA A 491 -27.94 -15.78 2.06
N SER A 492 -28.88 -16.69 1.86
CA SER A 492 -30.13 -16.75 2.62
C SER A 492 -30.10 -17.85 3.68
N MET A 493 -30.99 -17.76 4.68
CA MET A 493 -31.14 -18.82 5.69
C MET A 493 -31.54 -20.17 5.09
N ALA A 494 -32.22 -20.18 3.94
CA ALA A 494 -32.80 -21.39 3.37
C ALA A 494 -31.77 -22.28 2.65
N ASP A 495 -30.81 -21.68 1.97
CA ASP A 495 -29.88 -22.35 1.08
C ASP A 495 -28.43 -21.83 1.19
N GLY A 496 -28.14 -21.03 2.23
CA GLY A 496 -26.84 -20.46 2.46
C GLY A 496 -25.93 -21.32 3.32
N HIS A 497 -24.65 -21.11 3.10
CA HIS A 497 -23.55 -21.69 3.88
C HIS A 497 -22.70 -20.59 4.46
N PHE A 498 -22.10 -20.83 5.63
CA PHE A 498 -21.03 -20.05 6.22
C PHE A 498 -19.77 -20.90 6.30
N GLN A 499 -18.67 -20.45 5.74
CA GLN A 499 -17.44 -21.21 5.59
C GLN A 499 -16.22 -20.36 5.98
N PHE A 500 -15.21 -21.02 6.58
CA PHE A 500 -13.89 -20.42 6.85
C PHE A 500 -12.84 -21.52 7.07
N TRP A 501 -11.56 -21.13 7.03
CA TRP A 501 -10.47 -21.99 7.43
C TRP A 501 -10.14 -21.79 8.90
N LEU A 502 -9.95 -22.90 9.62
CA LEU A 502 -9.60 -22.93 11.03
C LEU A 502 -8.35 -23.81 11.24
N TYR A 503 -7.28 -23.21 11.68
CA TYR A 503 -6.10 -23.94 12.14
C TYR A 503 -6.17 -24.17 13.64
N VAL A 504 -5.82 -25.37 14.06
CA VAL A 504 -5.65 -25.71 15.47
C VAL A 504 -4.38 -26.52 15.66
N SER A 505 -3.50 -26.11 16.58
CA SER A 505 -2.25 -26.83 16.87
C SER A 505 -2.48 -28.08 17.74
N ASN A 506 -3.65 -28.21 18.35
CA ASN A 506 -4.03 -29.33 19.20
C ASN A 506 -5.56 -29.51 19.13
N ALA A 507 -6.02 -30.32 18.19
CA ALA A 507 -7.44 -30.58 17.97
C ALA A 507 -8.10 -31.26 19.17
N ALA A 508 -7.37 -32.13 19.90
CA ALA A 508 -7.88 -32.79 21.09
C ALA A 508 -8.27 -31.80 22.21
N TYR A 509 -7.64 -30.63 22.23
CA TYR A 509 -7.99 -29.55 23.17
C TYR A 509 -9.37 -28.98 22.92
N ILE A 510 -9.83 -28.95 21.66
CA ILE A 510 -11.12 -28.36 21.25
C ILE A 510 -12.20 -29.44 21.11
N ASN A 511 -11.84 -30.60 20.51
CA ASN A 511 -12.77 -31.71 20.32
C ASN A 511 -13.32 -32.23 21.66
N GLY A 512 -14.63 -32.43 21.73
CA GLY A 512 -15.29 -32.91 22.95
C GLY A 512 -15.49 -31.85 24.04
N SER A 513 -14.96 -30.65 23.88
CA SER A 513 -15.23 -29.50 24.75
C SER A 513 -16.56 -28.81 24.39
N ASP A 514 -16.97 -27.82 25.20
CA ASP A 514 -18.05 -26.92 24.79
C ASP A 514 -17.48 -25.88 23.83
N ASN A 515 -17.56 -26.20 22.52
CA ASN A 515 -17.02 -25.38 21.44
C ASN A 515 -18.16 -24.83 20.58
N GLN A 516 -17.99 -23.63 20.07
CA GLN A 516 -19.00 -22.93 19.27
C GLN A 516 -18.35 -22.01 18.24
N VAL A 517 -19.04 -21.84 17.11
CA VAL A 517 -18.81 -20.76 16.14
C VAL A 517 -20.07 -19.94 16.09
N GLU A 518 -19.91 -18.65 16.16
CA GLU A 518 -21.00 -17.70 16.26
C GLU A 518 -20.81 -16.57 15.26
N ILE A 519 -21.90 -16.15 14.62
CA ILE A 519 -21.96 -14.96 13.79
C ILE A 519 -23.27 -14.23 14.04
N GLY A 520 -23.24 -12.90 14.13
CA GLY A 520 -24.41 -12.17 14.56
C GLY A 520 -24.51 -10.74 14.06
N SER A 521 -25.71 -10.18 14.21
CA SER A 521 -26.05 -8.79 13.91
C SER A 521 -26.21 -7.92 15.17
N GLY A 522 -25.96 -8.48 16.36
CA GLY A 522 -26.08 -7.77 17.64
C GLY A 522 -24.78 -7.17 18.19
N GLY A 523 -23.65 -7.30 17.48
CA GLY A 523 -22.34 -6.74 17.86
C GLY A 523 -21.66 -7.41 19.05
N LYS A 524 -22.22 -8.47 19.60
CA LYS A 524 -21.69 -9.19 20.76
C LYS A 524 -22.34 -10.57 20.91
N ALA A 525 -21.72 -11.42 21.72
CA ALA A 525 -22.23 -12.73 22.08
C ALA A 525 -23.66 -12.72 22.65
N ASP A 526 -24.39 -13.78 22.42
CA ASP A 526 -25.73 -14.03 22.90
C ASP A 526 -26.75 -12.94 22.48
N THR A 527 -26.53 -12.29 21.33
CA THR A 527 -27.43 -11.23 20.85
C THR A 527 -27.59 -11.32 19.33
N ASN A 528 -28.78 -11.66 18.87
CA ASN A 528 -29.14 -11.79 17.45
C ASN A 528 -28.09 -12.58 16.66
N GLU A 529 -27.78 -13.79 17.12
CA GLU A 529 -26.70 -14.61 16.55
C GLU A 529 -27.19 -15.96 16.03
N LEU A 530 -26.45 -16.49 15.07
CA LEU A 530 -26.43 -17.86 14.62
C LEU A 530 -25.27 -18.59 15.26
N ASN A 531 -25.53 -19.79 15.78
CA ASN A 531 -24.57 -20.56 16.56
C ASN A 531 -24.50 -22.01 16.05
N TRP A 532 -23.29 -22.53 15.89
CA TRP A 532 -23.00 -23.93 15.54
C TRP A 532 -21.96 -24.51 16.49
N ARG A 533 -21.97 -25.83 16.63
CA ARG A 533 -20.83 -26.56 17.20
C ARG A 533 -19.81 -26.84 16.12
N LEU A 534 -18.52 -26.73 16.46
CA LEU A 534 -17.44 -27.13 15.54
C LEU A 534 -17.54 -28.62 15.23
N PRO A 535 -17.26 -29.02 14.00
CA PRO A 535 -17.11 -30.44 13.65
C PRO A 535 -15.89 -31.03 14.39
N THR A 536 -15.68 -32.33 14.26
CA THR A 536 -14.43 -32.96 14.75
C THR A 536 -13.26 -32.45 13.93
N LEU A 537 -12.34 -31.74 14.60
CA LEU A 537 -11.16 -31.15 13.99
C LEU A 537 -9.97 -32.13 14.01
N VAL A 538 -9.01 -31.89 13.11
CA VAL A 538 -7.66 -32.49 13.12
C VAL A 538 -6.62 -31.41 13.38
N ASP A 539 -5.43 -31.81 13.85
CA ASP A 539 -4.31 -30.86 13.99
C ASP A 539 -3.94 -30.27 12.65
N GLY A 540 -3.69 -28.96 12.60
CA GLY A 540 -3.47 -28.21 11.39
C GLY A 540 -4.74 -27.53 10.87
N TRP A 541 -4.77 -27.27 9.57
CA TRP A 541 -5.87 -26.56 8.91
C TRP A 541 -7.09 -27.46 8.68
N ASN A 542 -8.27 -26.92 9.01
CA ASN A 542 -9.58 -27.53 8.83
C ASN A 542 -10.46 -26.57 8.03
N LYS A 543 -11.08 -27.05 6.97
CA LYS A 543 -12.14 -26.31 6.28
C LYS A 543 -13.45 -26.51 7.03
N VAL A 544 -13.97 -25.46 7.65
CA VAL A 544 -15.21 -25.47 8.41
C VAL A 544 -16.32 -24.91 7.53
N ASP A 545 -17.40 -25.63 7.39
CA ASP A 545 -18.53 -25.30 6.54
C ASP A 545 -19.85 -25.64 7.24
N PHE A 546 -20.72 -24.64 7.38
CA PHE A 546 -22.00 -24.78 8.07
C PHE A 546 -23.17 -24.37 7.17
N LYS A 547 -24.24 -25.15 7.17
CA LYS A 547 -25.51 -24.68 6.62
C LYS A 547 -26.14 -23.65 7.54
N LEU A 548 -26.60 -22.53 7.00
CA LEU A 548 -27.27 -21.50 7.82
C LEU A 548 -28.55 -22.02 8.44
N SER A 549 -29.29 -22.90 7.73
CA SER A 549 -30.51 -23.54 8.22
C SER A 549 -30.31 -24.49 9.42
N GLU A 550 -29.07 -24.93 9.68
CA GLU A 550 -28.72 -25.79 10.81
C GLU A 550 -28.28 -25.00 12.06
N ALA A 551 -28.21 -23.69 11.96
CA ALA A 551 -27.83 -22.83 13.08
C ALA A 551 -28.90 -22.83 14.17
N THR A 552 -28.42 -22.67 15.41
CA THR A 552 -29.29 -22.33 16.53
C THR A 552 -29.26 -20.81 16.71
N SER A 553 -30.44 -20.17 16.63
CA SER A 553 -30.55 -18.73 16.94
C SER A 553 -30.48 -18.50 18.46
N ARG A 554 -29.78 -17.44 18.87
CA ARG A 554 -29.65 -17.04 20.26
C ARG A 554 -29.77 -15.51 20.41
N GLY A 555 -30.52 -15.09 21.43
CA GLY A 555 -30.69 -13.67 21.75
C GLY A 555 -31.53 -12.87 20.77
N GLY A 556 -32.31 -13.55 19.90
CA GLY A 556 -33.11 -12.98 18.83
C GLY A 556 -32.73 -13.51 17.47
N ASP A 557 -33.41 -13.01 16.43
CA ASP A 557 -33.12 -13.38 15.04
C ASP A 557 -31.90 -12.61 14.52
N CYS A 558 -31.00 -13.33 13.87
CA CYS A 558 -29.85 -12.72 13.20
C CYS A 558 -30.28 -12.10 11.86
N ASP A 559 -30.00 -10.83 11.69
CA ASP A 559 -30.22 -10.13 10.44
C ASP A 559 -29.00 -10.28 9.51
N LEU A 560 -29.13 -11.14 8.50
CA LEU A 560 -28.07 -11.41 7.52
C LEU A 560 -27.69 -10.19 6.66
N LYS A 561 -28.50 -9.14 6.66
CA LYS A 561 -28.18 -7.88 5.98
C LYS A 561 -27.25 -6.97 6.80
N HIS A 562 -27.08 -7.26 8.08
CA HIS A 562 -26.34 -6.39 9.02
C HIS A 562 -25.42 -7.20 9.93
N ILE A 563 -24.71 -8.19 9.38
CA ILE A 563 -23.70 -8.94 10.15
C ILE A 563 -22.62 -7.99 10.65
N ASN A 564 -22.33 -8.04 11.94
CA ASN A 564 -21.36 -7.14 12.56
C ASN A 564 -20.48 -7.81 13.63
N TRP A 565 -20.61 -9.13 13.83
CA TRP A 565 -19.86 -9.84 14.86
C TRP A 565 -19.65 -11.33 14.50
N PHE A 566 -18.46 -11.84 14.86
CA PHE A 566 -18.07 -13.23 14.70
C PHE A 566 -17.23 -13.69 15.91
N ARG A 567 -17.35 -14.98 16.28
CA ARG A 567 -16.52 -15.57 17.31
C ARG A 567 -16.30 -17.06 17.08
N VAL A 568 -15.04 -17.51 17.30
CA VAL A 568 -14.69 -18.89 17.61
C VAL A 568 -14.44 -18.99 19.10
N PHE A 569 -15.11 -19.94 19.73
CA PHE A 569 -15.14 -20.04 21.17
C PHE A 569 -15.08 -21.50 21.62
N ASN A 570 -14.32 -21.76 22.69
CA ASN A 570 -14.33 -23.05 23.36
C ASN A 570 -14.17 -22.86 24.86
N ASN A 571 -15.00 -23.54 25.62
CA ASN A 571 -14.93 -23.62 27.08
C ASN A 571 -14.59 -25.04 27.52
N SER A 572 -14.06 -25.17 28.74
CA SER A 572 -13.83 -26.47 29.38
C SER A 572 -13.02 -27.43 28.48
N PRO A 573 -11.77 -27.04 28.11
CA PRO A 573 -10.93 -27.91 27.32
C PRO A 573 -10.80 -29.29 27.97
N THR A 574 -10.83 -30.34 27.17
CA THR A 574 -10.83 -31.73 27.64
C THR A 574 -9.43 -32.28 27.91
N THR A 575 -8.41 -31.57 27.44
CA THR A 575 -7.00 -31.93 27.62
C THR A 575 -6.23 -30.75 28.22
N ALA A 576 -5.23 -31.06 29.04
CA ALA A 576 -4.27 -30.08 29.53
C ALA A 576 -3.33 -29.64 28.40
N GLY A 577 -2.85 -28.40 28.46
CA GLY A 577 -1.91 -27.85 27.50
C GLY A 577 -2.39 -26.52 26.94
N THR A 578 -1.74 -26.07 25.87
CA THR A 578 -2.10 -24.85 25.17
C THR A 578 -2.44 -25.15 23.71
N VAL A 579 -3.21 -24.27 23.09
CA VAL A 579 -3.54 -24.35 21.67
C VAL A 579 -3.29 -23.02 20.98
N THR A 580 -2.78 -23.09 19.77
CA THR A 580 -2.74 -21.98 18.80
C THR A 580 -3.90 -22.15 17.84
N VAL A 581 -4.61 -21.05 17.58
CA VAL A 581 -5.73 -20.99 16.64
C VAL A 581 -5.45 -19.93 15.62
N LYS A 582 -5.64 -20.27 14.32
CA LYS A 582 -5.66 -19.29 13.23
C LYS A 582 -7.01 -19.35 12.53
N VAL A 583 -7.46 -18.21 12.07
CA VAL A 583 -8.65 -18.10 11.23
C VAL A 583 -8.26 -17.43 9.93
N ASP A 584 -8.78 -17.97 8.84
CA ASP A 584 -8.52 -17.47 7.52
C ASP A 584 -9.81 -17.52 6.70
N ARG A 585 -10.05 -16.46 5.95
CA ARG A 585 -11.07 -16.25 4.93
C ARG A 585 -12.50 -16.68 5.31
N LEU A 586 -13.25 -15.76 5.89
CA LEU A 586 -14.68 -15.95 6.17
C LEU A 586 -15.51 -15.61 4.94
N ARG A 587 -16.42 -16.52 4.60
CA ARG A 587 -17.31 -16.32 3.46
C ARG A 587 -18.71 -16.87 3.72
N PHE A 588 -19.68 -16.30 3.02
CA PHE A 588 -21.00 -16.91 2.82
C PHE A 588 -21.17 -17.29 1.36
N TYR A 589 -21.87 -18.37 1.10
CA TYR A 589 -22.22 -18.76 -0.25
C TYR A 589 -23.56 -19.52 -0.30
N LYS A 590 -24.18 -19.53 -1.48
CA LYS A 590 -25.40 -20.27 -1.75
C LYS A 590 -25.07 -21.72 -2.11
N GLU A 591 -25.85 -22.69 -1.63
CA GLU A 591 -25.66 -24.10 -1.97
C GLU A 591 -25.60 -24.32 -3.49
N GLY A 592 -24.60 -25.06 -3.95
CA GLY A 592 -24.32 -25.29 -5.37
C GLY A 592 -23.37 -24.29 -6.04
N TYR A 593 -22.96 -23.21 -5.32
CA TYR A 593 -22.01 -22.22 -5.80
C TYR A 593 -20.62 -22.35 -5.14
N ASP A 594 -20.38 -23.37 -4.34
CA ASP A 594 -19.11 -23.67 -3.70
C ASP A 594 -17.97 -23.96 -4.69
N LYS A 595 -18.31 -24.50 -5.88
CA LYS A 595 -17.34 -24.82 -6.94
C LYS A 595 -16.96 -23.62 -7.81
N SER A 596 -17.83 -22.63 -7.91
CA SER A 596 -17.54 -21.40 -8.64
C SER A 596 -16.63 -20.45 -7.86
N LEU A 597 -16.45 -20.68 -6.55
CA LEU A 597 -15.58 -19.89 -5.69
C LEU A 597 -14.10 -20.01 -6.06
N ALA A 598 -13.65 -21.22 -6.41
CA ALA A 598 -12.27 -21.44 -6.85
C ALA A 598 -11.97 -20.81 -8.24
N ASP A 599 -13.01 -20.59 -9.05
CA ASP A 599 -12.89 -20.02 -10.40
C ASP A 599 -13.00 -18.49 -10.43
N PHE A 600 -13.47 -17.87 -9.33
CA PHE A 600 -13.73 -16.42 -9.25
C PHE A 600 -12.78 -15.65 -8.31
N GLU A 601 -12.00 -16.32 -7.49
CA GLU A 601 -11.19 -15.68 -6.44
C GLU A 601 -9.68 -15.95 -6.52
N ASP A 602 -9.20 -16.77 -7.46
CA ASP A 602 -7.77 -17.05 -7.69
C ASP A 602 -7.13 -16.10 -8.72
#